data_b3803f82d86535f0a1025573f2820b40
#
_entry.id   b3803f82d86535f0a1025573f2820b40
#
_cell.length_a   1.000
_cell.length_b   1.000
_cell.length_c   1.000
_cell.angle_alpha   90.00
_cell.angle_beta   90.00
_cell.angle_gamma   90.00
#
_symmetry.space_group_name_H-M   'P 1'
#
loop_
_entity.id
_entity.type
_entity.pdbx_description
1 polymer ?
#
loop_
_entity_poly.entity_id
_entity_poly.type
_entity_poly.pdbx_seq_one_letter_code
_entity_poly.pdbx_strand_id
1 'polypeptide(L)'
;MTIVALCLGVFMSPCTMAQEAALDESVTTVSLPRGTELSLVVSKKPGSSPSTAALLFPGYPGVLRVEVQNGAPVYQLRGNFLVRARRHLVSDQVMTVMVDCPKDHWSNCDDEYRTSDQYAVDVGAAIDKLKANFGIGKVYLVGTSYGTVSSAFLARKLDGRIDGAVHTSTITDPRAGRNRNAHGLPMWNFDWTATHVDQLFVHHQDDPCPLTQYRSIAARRGNIPLITVQGSKGARGEPCEAFSQHGFVGREQVVMRAIGDWISTRKVVETVGEKGDE
;
A
#
# COMPACT_ATOMS: atom_id res chain seq x y z
N MET A 1 25.61 -64.87 26.80
CA MET A 1 25.72 -63.37 26.85
C MET A 1 25.02 -62.81 25.63
N THR A 2 23.80 -62.34 25.81
CA THR A 2 22.95 -61.88 24.70
C THR A 2 22.94 -60.35 24.78
N ILE A 3 23.46 -59.68 23.76
CA ILE A 3 23.51 -58.21 23.67
C ILE A 3 22.21 -57.75 23.00
N VAL A 4 21.40 -56.98 23.76
CA VAL A 4 20.21 -56.32 23.25
C VAL A 4 20.65 -54.94 22.75
N ALA A 5 20.53 -54.69 21.44
CA ALA A 5 20.77 -53.40 20.84
C ALA A 5 19.48 -52.56 20.91
N LEU A 6 19.54 -51.47 21.63
CA LEU A 6 18.46 -50.50 21.75
C LEU A 6 18.55 -49.48 20.59
N CYS A 7 17.67 -49.60 19.59
CA CYS A 7 17.55 -48.62 18.52
C CYS A 7 16.71 -47.40 19.02
N LEU A 8 17.36 -46.26 19.29
CA LEU A 8 16.67 -45.00 19.45
C LEU A 8 16.22 -44.47 18.09
N GLY A 9 14.93 -44.55 17.81
CA GLY A 9 14.31 -43.90 16.66
C GLY A 9 14.15 -42.38 16.92
N VAL A 10 14.90 -41.59 16.19
CA VAL A 10 14.70 -40.14 16.15
C VAL A 10 13.48 -39.83 15.29
N PHE A 11 12.36 -39.48 15.89
CA PHE A 11 11.20 -38.95 15.19
C PHE A 11 11.49 -37.50 14.76
N MET A 12 11.89 -37.30 13.50
CA MET A 12 11.87 -36.00 12.87
C MET A 12 10.40 -35.63 12.55
N SER A 13 9.83 -34.74 13.34
CA SER A 13 8.54 -34.09 12.98
C SER A 13 8.74 -33.29 11.71
N PRO A 14 7.92 -33.48 10.66
CA PRO A 14 7.99 -32.61 9.49
C PRO A 14 7.55 -31.22 9.88
N CYS A 15 8.44 -30.24 9.73
CA CYS A 15 8.11 -28.83 9.81
C CYS A 15 7.22 -28.50 8.59
N THR A 16 5.91 -28.56 8.77
CA THR A 16 4.93 -28.14 7.77
C THR A 16 5.08 -26.63 7.61
N MET A 17 5.78 -26.20 6.58
CA MET A 17 5.71 -24.81 6.12
C MET A 17 4.24 -24.54 5.81
N ALA A 18 3.60 -23.67 6.59
CA ALA A 18 2.24 -23.26 6.32
C ALA A 18 2.23 -22.60 4.93
N GLN A 19 1.61 -23.28 3.96
CA GLN A 19 1.44 -22.77 2.61
C GLN A 19 0.59 -21.49 2.74
N GLU A 20 1.16 -20.34 2.38
CA GLU A 20 0.41 -19.08 2.39
C GLU A 20 -0.89 -19.26 1.58
N ALA A 21 -2.02 -18.99 2.22
CA ALA A 21 -3.32 -19.13 1.57
C ALA A 21 -3.37 -18.26 0.31
N ALA A 22 -3.78 -18.85 -0.81
CA ALA A 22 -3.99 -18.12 -2.06
C ALA A 22 -5.05 -17.03 -1.84
N LEU A 23 -4.85 -15.86 -2.46
CA LEU A 23 -5.87 -14.82 -2.50
C LEU A 23 -6.91 -15.14 -3.57
N ASP A 24 -8.16 -14.78 -3.30
CA ASP A 24 -9.22 -14.67 -4.31
C ASP A 24 -9.06 -13.30 -4.99
N GLU A 25 -8.60 -13.31 -6.25
CA GLU A 25 -8.29 -12.11 -7.00
C GLU A 25 -9.19 -11.96 -8.23
N SER A 26 -9.71 -10.76 -8.43
CA SER A 26 -10.54 -10.43 -9.58
C SER A 26 -10.25 -9.02 -10.08
N VAL A 27 -10.60 -8.75 -11.34
CA VAL A 27 -10.56 -7.40 -11.91
C VAL A 27 -11.97 -6.82 -11.92
N THR A 28 -12.10 -5.62 -11.36
CA THR A 28 -13.30 -4.80 -11.48
C THR A 28 -13.00 -3.61 -12.38
N THR A 29 -13.73 -3.48 -13.47
CA THR A 29 -13.62 -2.34 -14.38
C THR A 29 -14.70 -1.31 -14.09
N VAL A 30 -14.30 -0.06 -14.01
CA VAL A 30 -15.18 1.10 -13.82
C VAL A 30 -15.21 1.90 -15.10
N SER A 31 -16.36 1.96 -15.76
CA SER A 31 -16.57 2.84 -16.92
C SER A 31 -16.71 4.28 -16.43
N LEU A 32 -15.89 5.17 -16.97
CA LEU A 32 -15.87 6.58 -16.60
C LEU A 32 -16.67 7.43 -17.60
N PRO A 33 -17.31 8.52 -17.16
CA PRO A 33 -18.22 9.33 -17.99
C PRO A 33 -17.59 9.85 -19.29
N ARG A 34 -16.26 10.03 -19.32
CA ARG A 34 -15.52 10.50 -20.49
C ARG A 34 -15.17 9.42 -21.53
N GLY A 35 -15.74 8.21 -21.40
CA GLY A 35 -15.56 7.13 -22.39
C GLY A 35 -14.27 6.31 -22.22
N THR A 36 -13.65 6.36 -21.04
CA THR A 36 -12.50 5.54 -20.67
C THR A 36 -12.83 4.61 -19.50
N GLU A 37 -11.86 3.79 -19.09
CA GLU A 37 -12.01 2.80 -18.02
C GLU A 37 -10.91 2.93 -16.98
N LEU A 38 -11.28 2.70 -15.73
CA LEU A 38 -10.39 2.51 -14.59
C LEU A 38 -10.46 1.06 -14.14
N SER A 39 -9.32 0.36 -14.12
CA SER A 39 -9.23 -1.02 -13.68
C SER A 39 -8.78 -1.12 -12.23
N LEU A 40 -9.40 -2.03 -11.48
CA LEU A 40 -9.12 -2.32 -10.07
C LEU A 40 -8.79 -3.81 -9.95
N VAL A 41 -7.72 -4.15 -9.22
CA VAL A 41 -7.48 -5.54 -8.82
C VAL A 41 -7.93 -5.71 -7.39
N VAL A 42 -9.00 -6.44 -7.20
CA VAL A 42 -9.55 -6.79 -5.88
C VAL A 42 -8.92 -8.06 -5.39
N SER A 43 -8.39 -8.05 -4.15
CA SER A 43 -7.82 -9.24 -3.50
C SER A 43 -8.46 -9.42 -2.13
N LYS A 44 -9.03 -10.60 -1.86
CA LYS A 44 -9.67 -10.96 -0.59
C LYS A 44 -9.34 -12.41 -0.20
N LYS A 45 -9.63 -12.80 1.01
CA LYS A 45 -9.57 -14.22 1.39
C LYS A 45 -10.65 -15.01 0.64
N PRO A 46 -10.36 -16.23 0.16
CA PRO A 46 -11.38 -17.09 -0.40
C PRO A 46 -12.56 -17.27 0.55
N GLY A 47 -13.77 -17.12 0.02
CA GLY A 47 -15.02 -17.29 0.79
C GLY A 47 -15.36 -16.16 1.77
N SER A 48 -14.51 -15.14 1.94
CA SER A 48 -14.80 -14.01 2.81
C SER A 48 -15.71 -12.97 2.16
N SER A 49 -16.42 -12.20 2.99
CA SER A 49 -17.24 -11.05 2.60
C SER A 49 -16.80 -9.82 3.39
N PRO A 50 -15.64 -9.23 3.06
CA PRO A 50 -15.09 -8.11 3.79
C PRO A 50 -15.97 -6.87 3.67
N SER A 51 -16.16 -6.14 4.76
CA SER A 51 -16.93 -4.89 4.80
C SER A 51 -16.06 -3.63 4.62
N THR A 52 -14.74 -3.81 4.55
CA THR A 52 -13.77 -2.71 4.45
C THR A 52 -12.87 -2.90 3.23
N ALA A 53 -12.68 -1.84 2.45
CA ALA A 53 -11.75 -1.80 1.33
C ALA A 53 -10.56 -0.88 1.63
N ALA A 54 -9.34 -1.40 1.46
CA ALA A 54 -8.12 -0.61 1.42
C ALA A 54 -7.70 -0.39 -0.03
N LEU A 55 -7.84 0.84 -0.54
CA LEU A 55 -7.45 1.24 -1.89
C LEU A 55 -5.96 1.56 -1.90
N LEU A 56 -5.20 0.79 -2.68
CA LEU A 56 -3.74 0.85 -2.74
C LEU A 56 -3.27 1.66 -3.94
N PHE A 57 -2.47 2.69 -3.67
CA PHE A 57 -1.88 3.57 -4.68
C PHE A 57 -0.36 3.33 -4.72
N PRO A 58 0.15 2.59 -5.72
CA PRO A 58 1.57 2.27 -5.84
C PRO A 58 2.44 3.51 -6.06
N GLY A 59 3.74 3.38 -5.72
CA GLY A 59 4.77 4.36 -6.04
C GLY A 59 5.03 4.46 -7.55
N TYR A 60 5.99 5.32 -7.91
CA TYR A 60 6.32 5.63 -9.30
C TYR A 60 6.54 4.37 -10.18
N PRO A 61 6.04 4.38 -11.43
CA PRO A 61 5.20 5.39 -12.07
C PRO A 61 3.73 5.34 -11.64
N GLY A 62 3.31 4.35 -10.85
CA GLY A 62 1.96 4.20 -10.32
C GLY A 62 0.90 3.77 -11.33
N VAL A 63 1.33 3.28 -12.50
CA VAL A 63 0.47 2.73 -13.56
C VAL A 63 0.66 1.22 -13.58
N LEU A 64 -0.38 0.49 -13.25
CA LEU A 64 -0.35 -0.97 -13.15
C LEU A 64 -0.58 -1.67 -14.49
N ARG A 65 -1.23 -1.02 -15.45
CA ARG A 65 -1.66 -1.59 -16.73
C ARG A 65 -2.36 -2.93 -16.53
N VAL A 66 -3.44 -2.86 -15.77
CA VAL A 66 -4.21 -4.06 -15.40
C VAL A 66 -4.94 -4.62 -16.62
N GLU A 67 -4.71 -5.90 -16.88
CA GLU A 67 -5.38 -6.69 -17.91
C GLU A 67 -5.91 -7.99 -17.30
N VAL A 68 -6.78 -8.69 -18.05
CA VAL A 68 -7.22 -10.05 -17.73
C VAL A 68 -6.66 -10.99 -18.79
N GLN A 69 -5.88 -11.98 -18.36
CA GLN A 69 -5.34 -13.02 -19.23
C GLN A 69 -5.71 -14.39 -18.65
N ASN A 70 -6.33 -15.24 -19.44
CA ASN A 70 -6.81 -16.57 -19.02
C ASN A 70 -7.66 -16.53 -17.73
N GLY A 71 -8.51 -15.47 -17.57
CA GLY A 71 -9.36 -15.30 -16.40
C GLY A 71 -8.67 -14.78 -15.14
N ALA A 72 -7.37 -14.52 -15.18
CA ALA A 72 -6.60 -14.01 -14.05
C ALA A 72 -6.10 -12.57 -14.29
N PRO A 73 -5.97 -11.74 -13.23
CA PRO A 73 -5.39 -10.41 -13.34
C PRO A 73 -3.90 -10.46 -13.66
N VAL A 74 -3.48 -9.69 -14.66
CA VAL A 74 -2.08 -9.44 -15.00
C VAL A 74 -1.82 -7.94 -14.87
N TYR A 75 -0.71 -7.58 -14.23
CA TYR A 75 -0.37 -6.19 -13.96
C TYR A 75 1.13 -6.00 -13.77
N GLN A 76 1.57 -4.76 -13.91
CA GLN A 76 2.95 -4.32 -13.68
C GLN A 76 3.24 -4.01 -12.20
N LEU A 77 4.44 -3.50 -11.92
CA LEU A 77 4.89 -3.06 -10.59
C LEU A 77 4.87 -4.13 -9.50
N ARG A 78 5.02 -5.40 -9.86
CA ARG A 78 4.97 -6.54 -8.91
C ARG A 78 5.97 -6.42 -7.74
N GLY A 79 7.09 -5.72 -7.95
CA GLY A 79 8.07 -5.41 -6.91
C GLY A 79 7.68 -4.29 -5.96
N ASN A 80 6.70 -3.42 -6.32
CA ASN A 80 6.27 -2.32 -5.46
C ASN A 80 5.77 -2.84 -4.10
N PHE A 81 6.07 -2.12 -3.02
CA PHE A 81 5.71 -2.52 -1.66
C PHE A 81 4.23 -2.87 -1.52
N LEU A 82 3.32 -1.97 -1.89
CA LEU A 82 1.88 -2.22 -1.74
C LEU A 82 1.40 -3.38 -2.60
N VAL A 83 1.99 -3.58 -3.77
CA VAL A 83 1.63 -4.65 -4.70
C VAL A 83 2.06 -6.03 -4.15
N ARG A 84 3.34 -6.18 -3.73
CA ARG A 84 3.84 -7.48 -3.26
C ARG A 84 3.36 -7.82 -1.85
N ALA A 85 3.16 -6.80 -1.00
CA ALA A 85 2.82 -7.00 0.41
C ALA A 85 1.30 -7.05 0.69
N ARG A 86 0.43 -6.73 -0.28
CA ARG A 86 -1.04 -6.60 -0.09
C ARG A 86 -1.68 -7.77 0.65
N ARG A 87 -1.16 -8.99 0.45
CA ARG A 87 -1.68 -10.19 1.10
C ARG A 87 -1.67 -10.13 2.63
N HIS A 88 -0.70 -9.41 3.20
CA HIS A 88 -0.56 -9.27 4.64
C HIS A 88 -1.54 -8.26 5.25
N LEU A 89 -2.22 -7.47 4.42
CA LEU A 89 -3.30 -6.58 4.82
C LEU A 89 -4.68 -7.23 4.68
N VAL A 90 -4.80 -8.23 3.81
CA VAL A 90 -6.07 -8.95 3.59
C VAL A 90 -6.45 -9.74 4.85
N SER A 91 -7.71 -9.57 5.28
CA SER A 91 -8.31 -10.28 6.42
C SER A 91 -9.75 -10.68 6.10
N ASP A 92 -10.49 -11.24 7.05
CA ASP A 92 -11.90 -11.54 6.87
C ASP A 92 -12.75 -10.27 6.75
N GLN A 93 -12.26 -9.14 7.30
CA GLN A 93 -12.94 -7.85 7.32
C GLN A 93 -12.39 -6.85 6.28
N VAL A 94 -11.17 -7.06 5.81
CA VAL A 94 -10.47 -6.11 4.93
C VAL A 94 -10.07 -6.79 3.63
N MET A 95 -10.53 -6.25 2.52
CA MET A 95 -9.98 -6.54 1.20
C MET A 95 -9.03 -5.43 0.75
N THR A 96 -8.08 -5.76 -0.11
CA THR A 96 -7.23 -4.78 -0.77
C THR A 96 -7.68 -4.56 -2.21
N VAL A 97 -7.56 -3.33 -2.68
CA VAL A 97 -7.93 -2.94 -4.04
C VAL A 97 -6.76 -2.13 -4.62
N MET A 98 -5.99 -2.74 -5.50
CA MET A 98 -4.98 -2.00 -6.24
C MET A 98 -5.67 -1.14 -7.29
N VAL A 99 -5.45 0.17 -7.23
CA VAL A 99 -6.06 1.15 -8.14
C VAL A 99 -5.07 1.46 -9.25
N ASP A 100 -5.44 1.17 -10.48
CA ASP A 100 -4.67 1.59 -11.66
C ASP A 100 -4.92 3.08 -11.97
N CYS A 101 -4.19 3.64 -12.90
CA CYS A 101 -4.62 4.86 -13.56
C CYS A 101 -5.64 4.52 -14.66
N PRO A 102 -6.59 5.40 -14.97
CA PRO A 102 -7.47 5.22 -16.11
C PRO A 102 -6.68 5.04 -17.41
N LYS A 103 -7.20 4.31 -18.37
CA LYS A 103 -6.49 3.95 -19.61
C LYS A 103 -6.00 5.16 -20.40
N ASP A 104 -6.76 6.25 -20.41
CA ASP A 104 -6.41 7.52 -21.05
C ASP A 104 -5.28 8.27 -20.33
N HIS A 105 -4.94 7.88 -19.10
CA HIS A 105 -3.83 8.42 -18.31
C HIS A 105 -2.66 7.46 -18.12
N TRP A 106 -2.58 6.35 -18.83
CA TRP A 106 -1.44 5.42 -18.71
C TRP A 106 -0.09 6.01 -19.14
N SER A 107 -0.07 7.07 -19.95
CA SER A 107 1.14 7.78 -20.35
C SER A 107 1.46 9.00 -19.48
N ASN A 108 0.48 9.55 -18.78
CA ASN A 108 0.56 10.81 -18.05
C ASN A 108 -0.21 10.77 -16.71
N CYS A 109 -0.09 9.68 -15.97
CA CYS A 109 -0.61 9.59 -14.60
C CYS A 109 0.32 10.34 -13.62
N ASP A 110 0.49 11.61 -13.85
CA ASP A 110 1.44 12.52 -13.23
C ASP A 110 0.82 13.37 -12.09
N ASP A 111 1.56 14.37 -11.62
CA ASP A 111 1.12 15.25 -10.55
C ASP A 111 -0.13 16.03 -10.93
N GLU A 112 -0.23 16.50 -12.19
CA GLU A 112 -1.37 17.30 -12.65
C GLU A 112 -2.67 16.47 -12.56
N TYR A 113 -2.65 15.25 -13.08
CA TYR A 113 -3.81 14.39 -13.00
C TYR A 113 -4.11 13.95 -11.56
N ARG A 114 -3.10 13.49 -10.78
CA ARG A 114 -3.30 12.97 -9.41
C ARG A 114 -3.83 14.01 -8.44
N THR A 115 -3.60 15.28 -8.69
CA THR A 115 -4.09 16.37 -7.86
C THR A 115 -5.39 16.99 -8.35
N SER A 116 -5.89 16.58 -9.52
CA SER A 116 -7.08 17.14 -10.15
C SER A 116 -8.39 16.71 -9.49
N ASP A 117 -9.45 17.48 -9.72
CA ASP A 117 -10.82 17.07 -9.35
C ASP A 117 -11.30 15.90 -10.17
N GLN A 118 -10.83 15.77 -11.42
CA GLN A 118 -11.14 14.64 -12.30
C GLN A 118 -10.67 13.32 -11.67
N TYR A 119 -9.47 13.28 -11.10
CA TYR A 119 -8.98 12.07 -10.41
C TYR A 119 -9.85 11.70 -9.20
N ALA A 120 -10.30 12.70 -8.44
CA ALA A 120 -11.21 12.46 -7.33
C ALA A 120 -12.58 11.92 -7.81
N VAL A 121 -13.10 12.41 -8.92
CA VAL A 121 -14.32 11.87 -9.55
C VAL A 121 -14.13 10.43 -9.97
N ASP A 122 -13.00 10.10 -10.62
CA ASP A 122 -12.70 8.76 -11.10
C ASP A 122 -12.56 7.75 -9.95
N VAL A 123 -11.80 8.10 -8.90
CA VAL A 123 -11.65 7.25 -7.72
C VAL A 123 -12.97 7.19 -6.93
N GLY A 124 -13.74 8.28 -6.92
CA GLY A 124 -15.09 8.30 -6.36
C GLY A 124 -16.01 7.29 -7.03
N ALA A 125 -15.99 7.20 -8.36
CA ALA A 125 -16.75 6.20 -9.12
C ALA A 125 -16.26 4.76 -8.82
N ALA A 126 -14.96 4.57 -8.61
CA ALA A 126 -14.42 3.28 -8.16
C ALA A 126 -14.96 2.89 -6.78
N ILE A 127 -15.01 3.81 -5.83
CA ILE A 127 -15.58 3.58 -4.50
C ILE A 127 -17.06 3.18 -4.61
N ASP A 128 -17.85 3.88 -5.42
CA ASP A 128 -19.28 3.54 -5.61
C ASP A 128 -19.45 2.15 -6.21
N LYS A 129 -18.62 1.80 -7.19
CA LYS A 129 -18.61 0.47 -7.81
C LYS A 129 -18.27 -0.63 -6.81
N LEU A 130 -17.28 -0.40 -5.96
CA LEU A 130 -16.89 -1.34 -4.90
C LEU A 130 -17.99 -1.51 -3.85
N LYS A 131 -18.61 -0.42 -3.42
CA LYS A 131 -19.76 -0.47 -2.50
C LYS A 131 -20.92 -1.28 -3.10
N ALA A 132 -21.24 -1.05 -4.37
CA ALA A 132 -22.31 -1.77 -5.06
C ALA A 132 -22.01 -3.27 -5.27
N ASN A 133 -20.76 -3.61 -5.63
CA ASN A 133 -20.42 -4.99 -5.98
C ASN A 133 -20.12 -5.87 -4.75
N PHE A 134 -19.58 -5.29 -3.68
CA PHE A 134 -19.03 -6.04 -2.53
C PHE A 134 -19.70 -5.66 -1.19
N GLY A 135 -20.64 -4.73 -1.15
CA GLY A 135 -21.30 -4.30 0.08
C GLY A 135 -20.36 -3.58 1.06
N ILE A 136 -19.34 -2.88 0.55
CA ILE A 136 -18.33 -2.20 1.36
C ILE A 136 -18.95 -1.03 2.14
N GLY A 137 -18.76 -1.04 3.47
CA GLY A 137 -19.18 0.05 4.36
C GLY A 137 -18.06 1.05 4.63
N LYS A 138 -16.78 0.60 4.68
CA LYS A 138 -15.64 1.46 5.01
C LYS A 138 -14.58 1.44 3.92
N VAL A 139 -13.98 2.61 3.67
CA VAL A 139 -12.95 2.80 2.65
C VAL A 139 -11.75 3.52 3.21
N TYR A 140 -10.58 2.94 3.02
CA TYR A 140 -9.30 3.52 3.40
C TYR A 140 -8.41 3.68 2.17
N LEU A 141 -7.66 4.78 2.11
CA LEU A 141 -6.64 5.00 1.09
C LEU A 141 -5.27 4.60 1.66
N VAL A 142 -4.45 3.92 0.88
CA VAL A 142 -3.08 3.58 1.27
C VAL A 142 -2.14 3.93 0.13
N GLY A 143 -1.33 4.96 0.29
CA GLY A 143 -0.34 5.39 -0.69
C GLY A 143 1.08 5.07 -0.27
N THR A 144 1.96 4.75 -1.23
CA THR A 144 3.40 4.59 -0.97
C THR A 144 4.23 5.45 -1.92
N SER A 145 5.26 6.12 -1.40
CA SER A 145 6.17 6.93 -2.22
C SER A 145 5.37 7.91 -3.11
N TYR A 146 5.52 7.86 -4.43
CA TYR A 146 4.74 8.69 -5.35
C TYR A 146 3.21 8.48 -5.23
N GLY A 147 2.77 7.30 -4.80
CA GLY A 147 1.36 7.04 -4.51
C GLY A 147 0.80 7.88 -3.35
N THR A 148 1.67 8.52 -2.54
CA THR A 148 1.22 9.43 -1.48
C THR A 148 0.67 10.75 -2.01
N VAL A 149 1.01 11.16 -3.23
CA VAL A 149 0.32 12.27 -3.92
C VAL A 149 -1.16 11.92 -4.06
N SER A 150 -1.45 10.70 -4.54
CA SER A 150 -2.84 10.23 -4.66
C SER A 150 -3.55 10.17 -3.31
N SER A 151 -2.99 9.45 -2.32
CA SER A 151 -3.66 9.27 -1.02
C SER A 151 -3.85 10.59 -0.27
N ALA A 152 -2.92 11.55 -0.38
CA ALA A 152 -3.00 12.85 0.27
C ALA A 152 -4.07 13.77 -0.36
N PHE A 153 -4.05 13.92 -1.69
CA PHE A 153 -5.00 14.79 -2.37
C PHE A 153 -6.42 14.21 -2.37
N LEU A 154 -6.54 12.88 -2.51
CA LEU A 154 -7.82 12.20 -2.41
C LEU A 154 -8.40 12.27 -0.99
N ALA A 155 -7.56 12.23 0.07
CA ALA A 155 -8.05 12.40 1.44
C ALA A 155 -8.76 13.73 1.64
N ARG A 156 -8.28 14.81 0.97
CA ARG A 156 -8.95 16.12 0.99
C ARG A 156 -10.21 16.15 0.12
N LYS A 157 -10.10 15.62 -1.11
CA LYS A 157 -11.18 15.76 -2.11
C LYS A 157 -12.34 14.80 -1.89
N LEU A 158 -12.09 13.66 -1.21
CA LEU A 158 -13.08 12.65 -0.86
C LEU A 158 -13.42 12.65 0.64
N ASP A 159 -13.15 13.76 1.33
CA ASP A 159 -13.54 13.94 2.72
C ASP A 159 -15.07 13.68 2.87
N GLY A 160 -15.46 12.88 3.88
CA GLY A 160 -16.83 12.41 4.04
C GLY A 160 -17.22 11.19 3.18
N ARG A 161 -16.37 10.73 2.24
CA ARG A 161 -16.59 9.50 1.43
C ARG A 161 -15.66 8.36 1.79
N ILE A 162 -14.61 8.62 2.56
CA ILE A 162 -13.61 7.67 3.03
C ILE A 162 -13.45 7.76 4.54
N ASP A 163 -12.96 6.68 5.15
CA ASP A 163 -12.86 6.53 6.60
C ASP A 163 -11.43 6.76 7.14
N GLY A 164 -10.44 6.85 6.26
CA GLY A 164 -9.07 7.13 6.66
C GLY A 164 -8.08 7.06 5.50
N ALA A 165 -6.86 7.57 5.74
CA ALA A 165 -5.76 7.54 4.79
C ALA A 165 -4.44 7.15 5.47
N VAL A 166 -3.68 6.25 4.83
CA VAL A 166 -2.36 5.82 5.26
C VAL A 166 -1.34 6.26 4.23
N HIS A 167 -0.27 6.89 4.70
CA HIS A 167 0.79 7.44 3.86
C HIS A 167 2.11 6.77 4.23
N THR A 168 2.62 5.90 3.35
CA THR A 168 3.86 5.16 3.59
C THR A 168 4.99 5.71 2.74
N SER A 169 6.19 5.82 3.29
CA SER A 169 7.35 6.43 2.59
C SER A 169 6.95 7.69 1.84
N THR A 170 6.35 8.62 2.56
CA THR A 170 5.67 9.82 2.04
C THR A 170 6.65 10.79 1.40
N ILE A 171 6.36 11.29 0.21
CA ILE A 171 7.13 12.36 -0.40
C ILE A 171 6.98 13.64 0.46
N THR A 172 8.10 14.13 0.96
CA THR A 172 8.17 15.36 1.77
C THR A 172 9.16 16.36 1.20
N ASP A 173 10.11 15.90 0.40
CA ASP A 173 11.12 16.74 -0.23
C ASP A 173 11.27 16.42 -1.72
N PRO A 174 10.28 16.76 -2.56
CA PRO A 174 10.27 16.41 -3.98
C PRO A 174 11.40 17.05 -4.79
N ARG A 175 12.10 18.05 -4.23
CA ARG A 175 13.21 18.74 -4.88
C ARG A 175 14.60 18.16 -4.54
N ALA A 176 14.66 17.23 -3.60
CA ALA A 176 15.92 16.60 -3.20
C ALA A 176 16.48 15.63 -4.25
N GLY A 177 15.68 15.20 -5.22
CA GLY A 177 16.10 14.38 -6.35
C GLY A 177 16.94 15.15 -7.35
N ARG A 178 17.95 14.48 -7.97
CA ARG A 178 18.83 15.06 -9.00
C ARG A 178 18.10 15.45 -10.28
N ASN A 179 16.92 14.88 -10.52
CA ASN A 179 16.10 15.13 -11.71
C ASN A 179 15.10 16.24 -11.42
N ARG A 180 15.24 17.37 -12.10
CA ARG A 180 14.32 18.51 -11.99
C ARG A 180 12.89 18.24 -12.48
N ASN A 181 12.64 17.11 -13.12
CA ASN A 181 11.30 16.57 -13.41
C ASN A 181 10.78 15.79 -12.19
N ALA A 182 10.94 16.36 -11.00
CA ALA A 182 10.59 15.71 -9.76
C ALA A 182 9.08 15.47 -9.70
N HIS A 183 8.69 14.20 -9.69
CA HIS A 183 7.34 13.80 -9.36
C HIS A 183 7.05 14.13 -7.89
N GLY A 184 5.81 14.51 -7.61
CA GLY A 184 5.36 14.84 -6.26
C GLY A 184 5.63 16.28 -5.84
N LEU A 185 5.90 17.20 -6.78
CA LEU A 185 6.07 18.65 -6.49
C LEU A 185 4.92 19.24 -5.64
N PRO A 186 3.65 18.85 -5.83
CA PRO A 186 2.54 19.32 -5.01
C PRO A 186 2.64 18.94 -3.53
N MET A 187 3.50 17.98 -3.16
CA MET A 187 3.76 17.61 -1.76
C MET A 187 4.68 18.58 -1.03
N TRP A 188 5.30 19.51 -1.75
CA TRP A 188 6.11 20.54 -1.13
C TRP A 188 5.22 21.43 -0.25
N ASN A 189 5.51 21.46 1.05
CA ASN A 189 4.70 22.17 2.04
C ASN A 189 3.22 21.76 2.06
N PHE A 190 2.92 20.49 1.76
CA PHE A 190 1.55 20.00 1.84
C PHE A 190 1.00 20.17 3.26
N ASP A 191 -0.18 20.79 3.35
CA ASP A 191 -0.89 20.95 4.61
C ASP A 191 -1.71 19.70 4.93
N TRP A 192 -1.23 18.88 5.85
CA TRP A 192 -1.87 17.65 6.27
C TRP A 192 -3.13 17.84 7.10
N THR A 193 -3.38 19.07 7.58
CA THR A 193 -4.53 19.40 8.42
C THR A 193 -5.77 19.80 7.63
N ALA A 194 -5.64 19.96 6.30
CA ALA A 194 -6.73 20.40 5.42
C ALA A 194 -7.70 19.26 5.04
N THR A 195 -7.97 18.34 5.95
CA THR A 195 -8.98 17.27 5.85
C THR A 195 -9.38 16.84 7.26
N HIS A 196 -10.62 16.36 7.43
CA HIS A 196 -11.11 15.76 8.67
C HIS A 196 -10.91 14.23 8.70
N VAL A 197 -10.41 13.67 7.61
CA VAL A 197 -10.14 12.23 7.51
C VAL A 197 -9.02 11.84 8.46
N ASP A 198 -9.21 10.77 9.25
CA ASP A 198 -8.15 10.19 10.06
C ASP A 198 -6.96 9.78 9.19
N GLN A 199 -5.75 10.12 9.61
CA GLN A 199 -4.54 9.83 8.86
C GLN A 199 -3.52 9.07 9.70
N LEU A 200 -2.68 8.26 9.03
CA LEU A 200 -1.55 7.55 9.61
C LEU A 200 -0.34 7.67 8.70
N PHE A 201 0.82 7.99 9.27
CA PHE A 201 2.10 7.85 8.59
C PHE A 201 2.79 6.55 8.97
N VAL A 202 3.47 5.92 8.00
CA VAL A 202 4.32 4.75 8.24
C VAL A 202 5.62 4.94 7.47
N HIS A 203 6.73 5.05 8.18
CA HIS A 203 8.03 5.35 7.58
C HIS A 203 9.15 4.49 8.14
N HIS A 204 10.05 4.05 7.27
CA HIS A 204 11.29 3.43 7.71
C HIS A 204 12.24 4.48 8.28
N GLN A 205 12.78 4.24 9.48
CA GLN A 205 13.69 5.19 10.15
C GLN A 205 14.93 5.51 9.30
N ASP A 206 15.43 4.51 8.59
CA ASP A 206 16.64 4.59 7.77
C ASP A 206 16.29 4.58 6.27
N ASP A 207 15.15 5.17 5.88
CA ASP A 207 14.79 5.33 4.47
C ASP A 207 15.87 6.14 3.74
N PRO A 208 16.59 5.52 2.77
CA PRO A 208 17.70 6.19 2.08
C PRO A 208 17.23 7.13 0.97
N CYS A 209 15.92 7.11 0.62
CA CYS A 209 15.39 7.93 -0.46
C CYS A 209 15.36 9.42 -0.05
N PRO A 210 16.03 10.31 -0.79
CA PRO A 210 16.09 11.72 -0.44
C PRO A 210 14.72 12.42 -0.53
N LEU A 211 13.77 11.85 -1.27
CA LEU A 211 12.44 12.41 -1.44
C LEU A 211 11.51 12.15 -0.25
N THR A 212 11.81 11.11 0.57
CA THR A 212 10.91 10.55 1.58
C THR A 212 11.58 10.36 2.94
N GLN A 213 12.48 11.27 3.31
CA GLN A 213 13.27 11.15 4.52
C GLN A 213 12.39 11.10 5.78
N TYR A 214 12.63 10.10 6.65
CA TYR A 214 11.92 9.93 7.92
C TYR A 214 11.88 11.21 8.76
N ARG A 215 13.03 11.90 8.94
CA ARG A 215 13.11 13.13 9.72
C ARG A 215 12.18 14.24 9.22
N SER A 216 11.94 14.28 7.90
CA SER A 216 11.08 15.30 7.30
C SER A 216 9.62 15.06 7.65
N ILE A 217 9.14 13.82 7.60
CA ILE A 217 7.77 13.52 8.00
C ILE A 217 7.59 13.61 9.53
N ALA A 218 8.55 13.16 10.31
CA ALA A 218 8.52 13.27 11.76
C ALA A 218 8.36 14.73 12.23
N ALA A 219 8.99 15.68 11.52
CA ALA A 219 8.90 17.11 11.81
C ALA A 219 7.58 17.77 11.30
N ARG A 220 6.99 17.24 10.22
CA ARG A 220 5.84 17.89 9.52
C ARG A 220 4.48 17.25 9.82
N ARG A 221 4.43 16.08 10.47
CA ARG A 221 3.20 15.32 10.71
C ARG A 221 2.20 16.00 11.65
N GLY A 222 2.62 16.99 12.41
CA GLY A 222 1.79 17.56 13.47
C GLY A 222 1.36 16.50 14.49
N ASN A 223 0.07 16.38 14.74
CA ASN A 223 -0.51 15.39 15.66
C ASN A 223 -0.90 14.06 14.97
N ILE A 224 -0.65 13.92 13.67
CA ILE A 224 -0.97 12.67 12.97
C ILE A 224 -0.05 11.56 13.47
N PRO A 225 -0.58 10.38 13.82
CA PRO A 225 0.21 9.24 14.26
C PRO A 225 1.27 8.83 13.23
N LEU A 226 2.43 8.37 13.71
CA LEU A 226 3.53 7.88 12.91
C LEU A 226 3.99 6.53 13.45
N ILE A 227 3.95 5.52 12.61
CA ILE A 227 4.60 4.23 12.88
C ILE A 227 6.01 4.28 12.32
N THR A 228 7.00 4.10 13.19
CA THR A 228 8.42 3.99 12.84
C THR A 228 8.74 2.54 12.49
N VAL A 229 9.28 2.31 11.29
CA VAL A 229 9.75 0.98 10.88
C VAL A 229 11.25 0.91 11.06
N GLN A 230 11.75 -0.16 11.69
CA GLN A 230 13.16 -0.40 11.96
C GLN A 230 13.63 -1.74 11.38
N GLY A 231 14.92 -1.78 11.04
CA GLY A 231 15.57 -2.94 10.45
C GLY A 231 15.06 -3.27 9.05
N SER A 232 15.86 -4.01 8.33
CA SER A 232 15.52 -4.53 7.00
C SER A 232 16.20 -5.88 6.83
N LYS A 233 15.72 -6.68 5.90
CA LYS A 233 16.39 -7.94 5.56
C LYS A 233 16.46 -8.07 4.05
N GLY A 234 17.69 -8.13 3.54
CA GLY A 234 17.93 -8.25 2.11
C GLY A 234 17.72 -6.95 1.33
N ALA A 235 17.95 -5.80 1.98
CA ALA A 235 17.92 -4.49 1.31
C ALA A 235 18.94 -4.44 0.17
N ARG A 236 18.50 -3.95 -1.00
CA ARG A 236 19.31 -3.85 -2.22
C ARG A 236 18.70 -2.85 -3.19
N GLY A 237 19.48 -2.48 -4.21
CA GLY A 237 19.05 -1.53 -5.24
C GLY A 237 19.28 -0.08 -4.83
N GLU A 238 18.74 0.82 -5.64
CA GLU A 238 18.88 2.25 -5.44
C GLU A 238 18.02 2.76 -4.28
N PRO A 239 18.36 3.90 -3.67
CA PRO A 239 17.68 4.42 -2.48
C PRO A 239 16.16 4.49 -2.54
N CYS A 240 15.59 4.90 -3.67
CA CYS A 240 14.13 5.06 -3.82
C CYS A 240 13.45 3.83 -4.46
N GLU A 241 14.16 2.72 -4.57
CA GLU A 241 13.60 1.50 -5.17
C GLU A 241 12.87 0.62 -4.16
N ALA A 242 12.04 -0.26 -4.72
CA ALA A 242 11.11 -1.09 -3.97
C ALA A 242 11.78 -2.09 -3.01
N PHE A 243 13.03 -2.48 -3.28
CA PHE A 243 13.76 -3.49 -2.47
C PHE A 243 14.84 -2.87 -1.57
N SER A 244 14.78 -1.57 -1.32
CA SER A 244 15.51 -0.88 -0.26
C SER A 244 14.65 -0.73 1.00
N GLN A 245 15.16 -0.06 2.03
CA GLN A 245 14.37 0.33 3.22
C GLN A 245 13.18 1.23 2.85
N HIS A 246 13.29 1.99 1.75
CA HIS A 246 12.20 2.78 1.19
C HIS A 246 10.95 1.93 0.90
N GLY A 247 11.12 0.70 0.45
CA GLY A 247 10.05 -0.26 0.17
C GLY A 247 9.78 -1.24 1.31
N PHE A 248 10.31 -1.02 2.51
CA PHE A 248 10.13 -1.87 3.70
C PHE A 248 10.54 -3.32 3.48
N VAL A 249 11.60 -3.55 2.71
CA VAL A 249 12.06 -4.92 2.39
C VAL A 249 12.39 -5.71 3.67
N GLY A 250 11.86 -6.94 3.76
CA GLY A 250 11.98 -7.79 4.93
C GLY A 250 11.13 -7.37 6.13
N ARG A 251 10.27 -6.34 5.96
CA ARG A 251 9.32 -5.85 6.98
C ARG A 251 7.88 -5.80 6.48
N GLU A 252 7.63 -6.29 5.28
CA GLU A 252 6.32 -6.23 4.61
C GLU A 252 5.18 -6.68 5.53
N GLN A 253 5.34 -7.84 6.16
CA GLN A 253 4.30 -8.44 6.98
C GLN A 253 3.98 -7.61 8.23
N VAL A 254 4.99 -7.18 8.98
CA VAL A 254 4.78 -6.42 10.23
C VAL A 254 4.23 -5.03 9.94
N VAL A 255 4.67 -4.40 8.84
CA VAL A 255 4.15 -3.10 8.40
C VAL A 255 2.68 -3.20 7.98
N MET A 256 2.33 -4.17 7.14
CA MET A 256 0.95 -4.33 6.69
C MET A 256 0.01 -4.75 7.82
N ARG A 257 0.47 -5.54 8.78
CA ARG A 257 -0.32 -5.86 9.99
C ARG A 257 -0.59 -4.61 10.83
N ALA A 258 0.43 -3.78 11.07
CA ALA A 258 0.25 -2.54 11.81
C ALA A 258 -0.73 -1.57 11.12
N ILE A 259 -0.69 -1.49 9.78
CA ILE A 259 -1.68 -0.75 8.98
C ILE A 259 -3.08 -1.38 9.16
N GLY A 260 -3.19 -2.71 9.10
CA GLY A 260 -4.44 -3.44 9.30
C GLY A 260 -5.06 -3.24 10.69
N ASP A 261 -4.23 -3.23 11.73
CA ASP A 261 -4.66 -2.94 13.09
C ASP A 261 -5.23 -1.52 13.21
N TRP A 262 -4.57 -0.54 12.61
CA TRP A 262 -5.07 0.83 12.57
C TRP A 262 -6.38 0.96 11.77
N ILE A 263 -6.47 0.33 10.62
CA ILE A 263 -7.71 0.30 9.81
C ILE A 263 -8.87 -0.28 10.61
N SER A 264 -8.63 -1.38 11.33
CA SER A 264 -9.68 -2.13 12.01
C SER A 264 -10.07 -1.53 13.37
N THR A 265 -9.09 -1.03 14.13
CA THR A 265 -9.27 -0.69 15.55
C THR A 265 -8.73 0.69 15.93
N ARG A 266 -8.11 1.43 15.03
CA ARG A 266 -7.35 2.67 15.31
C ARG A 266 -6.17 2.48 16.25
N LYS A 267 -5.75 1.23 16.53
CA LYS A 267 -4.55 0.96 17.31
C LYS A 267 -3.32 1.41 16.56
N VAL A 268 -2.48 2.17 17.21
CA VAL A 268 -1.17 2.59 16.72
C VAL A 268 -0.09 1.96 17.57
N VAL A 269 0.88 1.30 16.95
CA VAL A 269 2.14 0.91 17.57
C VAL A 269 3.19 1.93 17.14
N GLU A 270 3.99 2.44 18.07
CA GLU A 270 4.97 3.48 17.74
C GLU A 270 6.11 2.97 16.86
N THR A 271 6.49 1.70 17.02
CA THR A 271 7.60 1.09 16.32
C THR A 271 7.29 -0.34 15.94
N VAL A 272 7.66 -0.74 14.73
CA VAL A 272 7.63 -2.12 14.23
C VAL A 272 8.98 -2.51 13.64
N GLY A 273 9.33 -3.81 13.74
CA GLY A 273 10.65 -4.32 13.38
C GLY A 273 11.67 -4.11 14.49
N GLU A 274 12.88 -4.63 14.29
CA GLU A 274 13.97 -4.58 15.27
C GLU A 274 15.22 -3.98 14.63
N LYS A 275 15.93 -3.13 15.40
CA LYS A 275 17.27 -2.67 15.02
C LYS A 275 18.25 -3.86 15.03
N GLY A 276 19.01 -4.04 13.95
CA GLY A 276 20.05 -5.07 13.84
C GLY A 276 19.68 -6.31 13.05
N ASP A 277 18.47 -6.42 12.56
CA ASP A 277 18.05 -7.45 11.57
C ASP A 277 18.39 -6.98 10.13
N GLU A 278 19.65 -6.70 9.84
CA GLU A 278 20.14 -6.35 8.49
C GLU A 278 20.60 -7.57 7.69
#